data_cbd88571a693df2e1be65c0637487810
#
_entry.id   cbd88571a693df2e1be65c0637487810
#
_cell.length_a   1.000
_cell.length_b   1.000
_cell.length_c   1.000
_cell.angle_alpha   90.00
_cell.angle_beta   90.00
_cell.angle_gamma   90.00
#
_symmetry.space_group_name_H-M   'P 1'
#
loop_
_entity.id
_entity.type
_entity.pdbx_description
1 polymer ?
#
loop_
_entity_poly.entity_id
_entity_poly.type
_entity_poly.pdbx_seq_one_letter_code
_entity_poly.pdbx_strand_id
1 'polypeptide(L)'
;LLDHIVLLSFLFFGSIFSLFFIRKFKYWFIIIFVTWSTFTFTLNGFVFPSISKSSPVIEFKKVFNDKHEVIVYDRMDPSFPFNFEKIYTIVHSIDDIERELLKNPKLLILTNSKKADSLESLQNIKLIFSKKAIFENNQTKVFKLKN
;
A
#
# COMPACT_ATOMS: atom_id res chain seq x y z
N LEU A 1 5.12 -9.66 -11.09
CA LEU A 1 5.44 -11.03 -10.60
C LEU A 1 6.68 -11.60 -11.30
N LEU A 2 6.78 -11.42 -12.63
CA LEU A 2 7.93 -11.93 -13.42
C LEU A 2 9.26 -11.32 -12.95
N ASP A 3 9.26 -10.03 -12.68
CA ASP A 3 10.44 -9.27 -12.26
C ASP A 3 11.02 -9.77 -10.93
N HIS A 4 10.15 -10.21 -10.01
CA HIS A 4 10.57 -10.75 -8.71
C HIS A 4 11.20 -12.14 -8.85
N ILE A 5 10.67 -12.96 -9.76
CA ILE A 5 11.22 -14.30 -10.06
C ILE A 5 12.60 -14.16 -10.68
N VAL A 6 12.79 -13.23 -11.62
CA VAL A 6 14.08 -12.96 -12.25
C VAL A 6 15.12 -12.52 -11.20
N LEU A 7 14.74 -11.63 -10.29
CA LEU A 7 15.63 -11.15 -9.24
C LEU A 7 16.06 -12.27 -8.28
N LEU A 8 15.11 -13.10 -7.83
CA LEU A 8 15.40 -14.25 -6.98
C LEU A 8 16.26 -15.30 -7.69
N SER A 9 16.00 -15.54 -8.99
CA SER A 9 16.79 -16.44 -9.79
C SER A 9 18.24 -15.96 -9.91
N PHE A 10 18.47 -14.67 -10.10
CA PHE A 10 19.81 -14.09 -10.17
C PHE A 10 20.59 -14.31 -8.87
N LEU A 11 19.96 -14.10 -7.71
CA LEU A 11 20.57 -14.38 -6.41
C LEU A 11 20.90 -15.87 -6.25
N PHE A 12 19.97 -16.74 -6.60
CA PHE A 12 20.14 -18.18 -6.47
C PHE A 12 21.30 -18.69 -7.33
N PHE A 13 21.32 -18.36 -8.61
CA PHE A 13 22.39 -18.76 -9.51
C PHE A 13 23.72 -18.11 -9.17
N GLY A 14 23.77 -16.84 -8.79
CA GLY A 14 24.98 -16.17 -8.33
C GLY A 14 25.59 -16.81 -7.08
N SER A 15 24.75 -17.22 -6.14
CA SER A 15 25.16 -17.93 -4.94
C SER A 15 25.74 -19.32 -5.26
N ILE A 16 25.05 -20.10 -6.11
CA ILE A 16 25.55 -21.41 -6.56
C ILE A 16 26.89 -21.24 -7.30
N PHE A 17 26.95 -20.29 -8.23
CA PHE A 17 28.17 -20.05 -9.02
C PHE A 17 29.35 -19.65 -8.13
N SER A 18 29.11 -18.94 -7.04
CA SER A 18 30.17 -18.57 -6.09
C SER A 18 30.83 -19.80 -5.44
N LEU A 19 30.10 -20.90 -5.25
CA LEU A 19 30.64 -22.13 -4.64
C LEU A 19 31.75 -22.78 -5.47
N PHE A 20 31.73 -22.64 -6.78
CA PHE A 20 32.79 -23.16 -7.65
C PHE A 20 34.13 -22.44 -7.43
N PHE A 21 34.10 -21.23 -6.88
CA PHE A 21 35.29 -20.41 -6.64
C PHE A 21 35.69 -20.33 -5.17
N ILE A 22 35.08 -21.11 -4.28
CA ILE A 22 35.31 -21.06 -2.83
C ILE A 22 36.80 -21.22 -2.45
N ARG A 23 37.54 -22.03 -3.23
CA ARG A 23 39.01 -22.24 -3.03
C ARG A 23 39.86 -21.06 -3.52
N LYS A 24 39.30 -20.15 -4.31
CA LYS A 24 39.95 -18.96 -4.84
C LYS A 24 39.32 -17.71 -4.24
N PHE A 25 39.65 -17.44 -2.99
CA PHE A 25 39.02 -16.41 -2.14
C PHE A 25 38.76 -15.08 -2.87
N LYS A 26 39.75 -14.58 -3.65
CA LYS A 26 39.60 -13.33 -4.40
C LYS A 26 38.43 -13.35 -5.38
N TYR A 27 38.30 -14.40 -6.17
CA TYR A 27 37.21 -14.52 -7.15
C TYR A 27 35.86 -14.79 -6.48
N TRP A 28 35.85 -15.62 -5.44
CA TRP A 28 34.69 -15.87 -4.62
C TRP A 28 34.10 -14.58 -4.03
N PHE A 29 34.95 -13.74 -3.44
CA PHE A 29 34.55 -12.46 -2.88
C PHE A 29 33.99 -11.51 -3.96
N ILE A 30 34.65 -11.39 -5.12
CA ILE A 30 34.17 -10.56 -6.23
C ILE A 30 32.80 -11.00 -6.70
N ILE A 31 32.58 -12.31 -6.88
CA ILE A 31 31.28 -12.85 -7.36
C ILE A 31 30.18 -12.52 -6.36
N ILE A 32 30.40 -12.76 -5.07
CA ILE A 32 29.42 -12.42 -4.03
C ILE A 32 29.13 -10.91 -4.02
N PHE A 33 30.17 -10.11 -4.04
CA PHE A 33 30.02 -8.66 -4.01
C PHE A 33 29.20 -8.15 -5.21
N VAL A 34 29.50 -8.60 -6.42
CA VAL A 34 28.76 -8.23 -7.62
C VAL A 34 27.32 -8.70 -7.54
N THR A 35 27.08 -9.95 -7.11
CA THR A 35 25.72 -10.50 -6.97
C THR A 35 24.88 -9.66 -6.01
N TRP A 36 25.39 -9.38 -4.81
CA TRP A 36 24.70 -8.57 -3.80
C TRP A 36 24.51 -7.12 -4.22
N SER A 37 25.52 -6.51 -4.84
CA SER A 37 25.42 -5.13 -5.34
C SER A 37 24.33 -5.01 -6.40
N THR A 38 24.32 -5.92 -7.36
CA THR A 38 23.28 -5.95 -8.43
C THR A 38 21.90 -6.18 -7.84
N PHE A 39 21.77 -7.12 -6.89
CA PHE A 39 20.50 -7.38 -6.19
C PHE A 39 20.00 -6.11 -5.48
N THR A 40 20.85 -5.48 -4.67
CA THR A 40 20.49 -4.29 -3.90
C THR A 40 20.11 -3.15 -4.82
N PHE A 41 20.86 -2.94 -5.91
CA PHE A 41 20.55 -1.92 -6.90
C PHE A 41 19.19 -2.18 -7.57
N THR A 42 18.91 -3.40 -7.98
CA THR A 42 17.64 -3.78 -8.62
C THR A 42 16.47 -3.65 -7.63
N LEU A 43 16.66 -4.09 -6.38
CA LEU A 43 15.65 -4.00 -5.35
C LEU A 43 15.23 -2.54 -5.08
N ASN A 44 16.21 -1.67 -4.89
CA ASN A 44 15.97 -0.26 -4.57
C ASN A 44 15.58 0.57 -5.79
N GLY A 45 16.18 0.29 -6.96
CA GLY A 45 15.92 1.07 -8.17
C GLY A 45 14.61 0.74 -8.89
N PHE A 46 14.15 -0.50 -8.80
CA PHE A 46 12.99 -0.97 -9.57
C PHE A 46 11.88 -1.57 -8.73
N VAL A 47 12.22 -2.48 -7.79
CA VAL A 47 11.19 -3.25 -7.06
C VAL A 47 10.46 -2.38 -6.05
N PHE A 48 11.16 -1.70 -5.14
CA PHE A 48 10.51 -0.84 -4.16
C PHE A 48 9.73 0.32 -4.77
N PRO A 49 10.23 1.05 -5.77
CA PRO A 49 9.44 2.07 -6.47
C PRO A 49 8.18 1.51 -7.14
N SER A 50 8.25 0.30 -7.70
CA SER A 50 7.10 -0.36 -8.33
C SER A 50 6.02 -0.71 -7.29
N ILE A 51 6.44 -1.27 -6.14
CA ILE A 51 5.54 -1.58 -5.01
C ILE A 51 4.92 -0.29 -4.46
N SER A 52 5.73 0.73 -4.25
CA SER A 52 5.24 2.01 -3.74
C SER A 52 4.19 2.65 -4.65
N LYS A 53 4.40 2.63 -5.97
CA LYS A 53 3.44 3.17 -6.95
C LYS A 53 2.08 2.48 -6.93
N SER A 54 2.02 1.22 -6.51
CA SER A 54 0.78 0.45 -6.39
C SER A 54 0.10 0.59 -5.02
N SER A 55 0.64 1.41 -4.13
CA SER A 55 0.07 1.66 -2.81
C SER A 55 -1.32 2.30 -2.92
N PRO A 56 -2.30 1.88 -2.10
CA PRO A 56 -3.63 2.49 -2.03
C PRO A 56 -3.58 4.00 -1.82
N VAL A 57 -2.63 4.49 -1.02
CA VAL A 57 -2.46 5.92 -0.71
C VAL A 57 -2.08 6.73 -1.95
N ILE A 58 -1.15 6.22 -2.76
CA ILE A 58 -0.71 6.92 -3.97
C ILE A 58 -1.81 6.94 -5.03
N GLU A 59 -2.56 5.85 -5.17
CA GLU A 59 -3.72 5.84 -6.07
C GLU A 59 -4.85 6.74 -5.56
N PHE A 60 -5.12 6.73 -4.27
CA PHE A 60 -6.08 7.64 -3.66
C PHE A 60 -5.69 9.10 -3.93
N LYS A 61 -4.42 9.47 -3.77
CA LYS A 61 -3.93 10.83 -4.05
C LYS A 61 -4.14 11.28 -5.50
N LYS A 62 -4.17 10.35 -6.45
CA LYS A 62 -4.46 10.66 -7.87
C LYS A 62 -5.95 10.95 -8.12
N VAL A 63 -6.82 10.29 -7.36
CA VAL A 63 -8.29 10.37 -7.54
C VAL A 63 -8.88 11.50 -6.69
N PHE A 64 -8.32 11.72 -5.51
CA PHE A 64 -8.83 12.66 -4.51
C PHE A 64 -7.76 13.71 -4.21
N ASN A 65 -8.14 14.97 -4.36
CA ASN A 65 -7.28 16.08 -4.02
C ASN A 65 -7.44 16.47 -2.54
N ASP A 66 -6.51 17.29 -2.04
CA ASP A 66 -6.46 17.71 -0.64
C ASP A 66 -7.67 18.56 -0.16
N LYS A 67 -8.60 18.89 -1.07
CA LYS A 67 -9.80 19.68 -0.76
C LYS A 67 -10.94 18.85 -0.17
N HIS A 68 -10.86 17.52 -0.28
CA HIS A 68 -11.86 16.63 0.29
C HIS A 68 -11.62 16.49 1.80
N GLU A 69 -12.68 16.66 2.55
CA GLU A 69 -12.71 16.31 3.96
C GLU A 69 -12.90 14.82 4.11
N VAL A 70 -12.10 14.18 4.96
CA VAL A 70 -12.05 12.72 5.12
C VAL A 70 -12.16 12.40 6.60
N ILE A 71 -13.07 11.48 6.94
CA ILE A 71 -13.10 10.82 8.24
C ILE A 71 -12.68 9.35 8.10
N VAL A 72 -12.20 8.78 9.17
CA VAL A 72 -11.78 7.38 9.22
C VAL A 72 -12.78 6.57 10.01
N TYR A 73 -13.25 5.48 9.43
CA TYR A 73 -14.06 4.52 10.14
C TYR A 73 -13.22 3.37 10.65
N ASP A 74 -13.15 3.24 11.97
CA ASP A 74 -12.47 2.21 12.75
C ASP A 74 -10.95 2.18 12.52
N ARG A 75 -10.48 1.95 11.31
CA ARG A 75 -9.05 1.84 10.96
C ARG A 75 -8.74 2.40 9.58
N MET A 76 -7.52 2.88 9.43
CA MET A 76 -6.92 3.23 8.15
C MET A 76 -5.50 2.68 8.04
N ASP A 77 -4.96 2.64 6.84
CA ASP A 77 -3.55 2.40 6.61
C ASP A 77 -2.71 3.54 7.21
N PRO A 78 -1.72 3.26 8.05
CA PRO A 78 -0.87 4.28 8.68
C PRO A 78 -0.14 5.21 7.70
N SER A 79 0.00 4.79 6.45
CA SER A 79 0.62 5.60 5.40
C SER A 79 -0.21 6.83 4.99
N PHE A 80 -1.54 6.86 5.27
CA PHE A 80 -2.39 8.00 4.93
C PHE A 80 -2.01 9.28 5.68
N PRO A 81 -1.98 9.32 7.03
CA PRO A 81 -1.56 10.52 7.76
C PRO A 81 -0.19 11.03 7.32
N PHE A 82 0.74 10.11 7.08
CA PHE A 82 2.10 10.42 6.68
C PHE A 82 2.18 11.05 5.29
N ASN A 83 1.47 10.49 4.30
CA ASN A 83 1.52 10.99 2.91
C ASN A 83 0.70 12.25 2.66
N PHE A 84 -0.32 12.50 3.48
CA PHE A 84 -1.17 13.69 3.36
C PHE A 84 -0.87 14.76 4.40
N GLU A 85 0.05 14.51 5.33
CA GLU A 85 0.41 15.42 6.42
C GLU A 85 -0.81 15.92 7.21
N LYS A 86 -1.81 15.04 7.39
CA LYS A 86 -3.09 15.32 8.02
C LYS A 86 -3.40 14.37 9.16
N ILE A 87 -3.98 14.90 10.20
CA ILE A 87 -4.61 14.12 11.26
C ILE A 87 -6.07 13.92 10.89
N TYR A 88 -6.52 12.69 10.92
CA TYR A 88 -7.89 12.31 10.57
C TYR A 88 -8.72 12.03 11.83
N THR A 89 -9.96 12.46 11.83
CA THR A 89 -10.92 12.10 12.87
C THR A 89 -11.31 10.62 12.69
N ILE A 90 -11.16 9.84 13.74
CA ILE A 90 -11.53 8.41 13.74
C ILE A 90 -12.87 8.26 14.44
N VAL A 91 -13.79 7.58 13.80
CA VAL A 91 -15.11 7.22 14.32
C VAL A 91 -15.25 5.70 14.35
N HIS A 92 -16.00 5.18 15.32
CA HIS A 92 -16.11 3.74 15.56
C HIS A 92 -17.53 3.21 15.40
N SER A 93 -18.52 4.09 15.25
CA SER A 93 -19.94 3.74 15.07
C SER A 93 -20.52 4.26 13.76
N ILE A 94 -21.56 3.61 13.28
CA ILE A 94 -22.31 4.04 12.10
C ILE A 94 -23.05 5.34 12.41
N ASP A 95 -23.60 5.48 13.60
CA ASP A 95 -24.32 6.69 14.03
C ASP A 95 -23.43 7.94 14.01
N ASP A 96 -22.15 7.78 14.32
CA ASP A 96 -21.18 8.88 14.22
C ASP A 96 -20.93 9.27 12.77
N ILE A 97 -20.85 8.28 11.88
CA ILE A 97 -20.72 8.52 10.43
C ILE A 97 -21.93 9.28 9.91
N GLU A 98 -23.13 8.86 10.25
CA GLU A 98 -24.37 9.52 9.82
C GLU A 98 -24.45 10.95 10.32
N ARG A 99 -24.06 11.20 11.58
CA ARG A 99 -23.96 12.56 12.13
C ARG A 99 -22.98 13.43 11.36
N GLU A 100 -21.82 12.92 11.02
CA GLU A 100 -20.82 13.68 10.26
C GLU A 100 -21.25 13.93 8.81
N LEU A 101 -21.90 12.96 8.16
CA LEU A 101 -22.46 13.10 6.84
C LEU A 101 -23.62 14.13 6.79
N LEU A 102 -24.42 14.25 7.85
CA LEU A 102 -25.44 15.29 7.96
C LEU A 102 -24.83 16.70 8.03
N LYS A 103 -23.67 16.84 8.69
CA LYS A 103 -22.95 18.13 8.73
C LYS A 103 -22.28 18.46 7.40
N ASN A 104 -21.69 17.47 6.76
CA ASN A 104 -21.00 17.63 5.49
C ASN A 104 -21.31 16.47 4.52
N PRO A 105 -22.28 16.65 3.61
CA PRO A 105 -22.64 15.61 2.63
C PRO A 105 -21.53 15.25 1.61
N LYS A 106 -20.47 16.08 1.51
CA LYS A 106 -19.32 15.85 0.63
C LYS A 106 -18.19 15.09 1.31
N LEU A 107 -18.36 14.71 2.56
CA LEU A 107 -17.41 14.00 3.36
C LEU A 107 -17.08 12.62 2.73
N LEU A 108 -15.83 12.24 2.79
CA LEU A 108 -15.38 10.91 2.40
C LEU A 108 -15.12 10.06 3.64
N ILE A 109 -15.53 8.81 3.59
CA ILE A 109 -15.31 7.84 4.67
C ILE A 109 -14.23 6.88 4.22
N LEU A 110 -13.08 6.93 4.88
CA LEU A 110 -11.92 6.08 4.63
C LEU A 110 -11.88 4.95 5.66
N THR A 111 -11.63 3.73 5.22
CA THR A 111 -11.42 2.58 6.12
C THR A 111 -10.58 1.50 5.48
N ASN A 112 -9.87 0.71 6.30
CA ASN A 112 -9.29 -0.57 5.92
C ASN A 112 -9.78 -1.72 6.82
N SER A 113 -10.79 -1.46 7.62
CA SER A 113 -11.37 -2.45 8.52
C SER A 113 -12.24 -3.46 7.78
N LYS A 114 -12.28 -4.69 8.28
CA LYS A 114 -13.28 -5.69 7.87
C LYS A 114 -14.71 -5.23 8.17
N LYS A 115 -14.89 -4.35 9.15
CA LYS A 115 -16.21 -3.73 9.45
C LYS A 115 -16.74 -2.86 8.32
N ALA A 116 -15.93 -2.55 7.30
CA ALA A 116 -16.38 -1.82 6.11
C ALA A 116 -17.53 -2.49 5.38
N ASP A 117 -17.70 -3.79 5.52
CA ASP A 117 -18.81 -4.53 4.90
C ASP A 117 -20.17 -4.07 5.46
N SER A 118 -20.21 -3.61 6.72
CA SER A 118 -21.39 -2.99 7.30
C SER A 118 -21.76 -1.64 6.67
N LEU A 119 -20.78 -0.90 6.15
CA LEU A 119 -21.03 0.34 5.39
C LEU A 119 -21.61 0.06 4.00
N GLU A 120 -21.21 -1.05 3.38
CA GLU A 120 -21.74 -1.43 2.05
C GLU A 120 -23.23 -1.77 2.10
N SER A 121 -23.73 -2.21 3.25
CA SER A 121 -25.16 -2.50 3.45
C SER A 121 -26.02 -1.24 3.59
N LEU A 122 -25.43 -0.06 3.82
CA LEU A 122 -26.20 1.18 3.95
C LEU A 122 -26.64 1.69 2.57
N GLN A 123 -27.96 1.93 2.44
CA GLN A 123 -28.56 2.33 1.16
C GLN A 123 -28.13 3.72 0.68
N ASN A 124 -27.76 4.62 1.61
CA ASN A 124 -27.46 6.02 1.37
C ASN A 124 -25.99 6.31 1.03
N ILE A 125 -25.08 5.34 1.14
CA ILE A 125 -23.67 5.50 0.78
C ILE A 125 -23.27 4.59 -0.36
N LYS A 126 -22.21 4.96 -1.06
CA LYS A 126 -21.62 4.15 -2.14
C LYS A 126 -20.13 4.06 -2.02
N LEU A 127 -19.58 2.90 -2.33
CA LEU A 127 -18.16 2.66 -2.50
C LEU A 127 -17.68 3.37 -3.77
N ILE A 128 -16.64 4.20 -3.65
CA ILE A 128 -16.07 4.95 -4.76
C ILE A 128 -14.62 4.57 -5.05
N PHE A 129 -13.96 3.94 -4.08
CA PHE A 129 -12.58 3.47 -4.23
C PHE A 129 -12.39 2.21 -3.39
N SER A 130 -11.70 1.23 -3.95
CA SER A 130 -11.28 0.03 -3.24
C SER A 130 -9.95 -0.45 -3.80
N LYS A 131 -8.96 -0.57 -2.94
CA LYS A 131 -7.63 -1.05 -3.31
C LYS A 131 -6.99 -1.85 -2.17
N LYS A 132 -6.39 -2.98 -2.53
CA LYS A 132 -5.60 -3.81 -1.62
C LYS A 132 -4.13 -3.46 -1.75
N ALA A 133 -3.44 -3.21 -0.64
CA ALA A 133 -1.99 -3.13 -0.63
C ALA A 133 -1.37 -4.53 -0.80
N ILE A 134 -0.17 -4.59 -1.42
CA ILE A 134 0.47 -5.86 -1.82
C ILE A 134 0.72 -6.77 -0.60
N PHE A 135 1.03 -6.19 0.55
CA PHE A 135 1.39 -6.94 1.77
C PHE A 135 0.31 -6.89 2.86
N GLU A 136 -0.86 -6.33 2.57
CA GLU A 136 -1.95 -6.24 3.55
C GLU A 136 -3.04 -7.27 3.30
N ASN A 137 -3.65 -7.73 4.38
CA ASN A 137 -4.82 -8.61 4.29
C ASN A 137 -6.12 -7.85 4.06
N ASN A 138 -6.17 -6.58 4.47
CA ASN A 138 -7.34 -5.73 4.35
C ASN A 138 -7.27 -4.84 3.10
N GLN A 139 -8.44 -4.43 2.60
CA GLN A 139 -8.56 -3.47 1.51
C GLN A 139 -8.81 -2.08 2.08
N THR A 140 -8.14 -1.08 1.53
CA THR A 140 -8.50 0.30 1.74
C THR A 140 -9.75 0.60 0.91
N LYS A 141 -10.83 0.99 1.56
CA LYS A 141 -12.11 1.33 0.95
C LYS A 141 -12.45 2.79 1.25
N VAL A 142 -13.04 3.46 0.28
CA VAL A 142 -13.53 4.84 0.45
C VAL A 142 -14.98 4.91 -0.01
N PHE A 143 -15.79 5.50 0.84
CA PHE A 143 -17.23 5.65 0.60
C PHE A 143 -17.59 7.14 0.57
N LYS A 144 -18.71 7.43 -0.10
CA LYS A 144 -19.36 8.74 -0.07
C LYS A 144 -20.87 8.59 -0.05
N LEU A 145 -21.55 9.67 0.33
CA LEU A 145 -23.01 9.76 0.21
C LEU A 145 -23.45 9.59 -1.26
N LYS A 146 -24.55 8.89 -1.50
CA LYS A 146 -25.21 8.85 -2.81
C LYS A 146 -25.88 10.21 -3.03
N ASN A 147 -25.59 10.83 -4.14
CA ASN A 147 -26.35 12.02 -4.59
C ASN A 147 -27.68 11.56 -5.19
#